data_7017a842edbc9a5052fc8bf5b0690594
#
_entry.id   7017a842edbc9a5052fc8bf5b0690594
#
_cell.length_a   1.000
_cell.length_b   1.000
_cell.length_c   1.000
_cell.angle_alpha   90.00
_cell.angle_beta   90.00
_cell.angle_gamma   90.00
#
_symmetry.space_group_name_H-M   'P 1'
#
loop_
_entity.id
_entity.type
_entity.pdbx_description
1 polymer ?
#
loop_
_entity_poly.entity_id
_entity_poly.type
_entity_poly.pdbx_seq_one_letter_code
_entity_poly.pdbx_strand_id
1 'polypeptide(L)'
;MTTIGTPLSPSATRVLFLGSGELGKEVVIELQRFGCEVIAVDRYPNAPAMQVAHRCHVVDMLDGEALRRVIELERPQYVVPEIEAIATATLVELEAEGWTVIPTARAARLTMDREGIRRLAAEELGLPTSPYRFAGSEAEYRAAVEAIGLPCVVKPVMSSSGKGQSLVRKTDDVGAAWTYAQQGGRAGAGRVIVEGFIDFEYEITLLTVRHLGNGAITTSFCEPIGHLQIDGDYRESWQPQPMSPAALAEARRMAAAVTGNLGGRGIFGVELFVKGDRVWFSEVSPRPHDTGLVTLVSQDLSEFALHARAILGLPIPAIRRHGECAASCAILVEGESDRVRYENVEAALAMEDTALRLFGKPEVRGKRRMGVALALGKNLQDARTRAKAVCQAVLHGVRTDA
;
A
#
# COMPACT_ATOMS: atom_id res chain seq x y z
N MET A 1 8.09 28.47 -3.15
CA MET A 1 6.63 28.73 -3.31
C MET A 1 6.09 27.71 -4.28
N THR A 2 5.02 26.99 -3.94
CA THR A 2 4.41 26.01 -4.85
C THR A 2 3.48 26.75 -5.80
N THR A 3 3.64 26.50 -7.11
CA THR A 3 2.75 27.03 -8.15
C THR A 3 2.03 25.85 -8.81
N ILE A 4 0.73 25.95 -8.97
CA ILE A 4 -0.10 24.96 -9.66
C ILE A 4 -0.73 25.66 -10.86
N GLY A 5 -0.51 25.09 -12.05
CA GLY A 5 -1.08 25.59 -13.30
C GLY A 5 -2.41 24.92 -13.62
N THR A 6 -3.06 25.41 -14.66
CA THR A 6 -4.37 24.90 -15.13
C THR A 6 -4.18 23.67 -16.01
N PRO A 7 -4.90 22.55 -15.77
CA PRO A 7 -4.80 21.36 -16.61
C PRO A 7 -5.20 21.63 -18.07
N LEU A 8 -4.66 20.86 -18.98
CA LEU A 8 -4.88 20.95 -20.42
C LEU A 8 -4.45 22.31 -21.03
N SER A 9 -3.56 23.03 -20.35
CA SER A 9 -3.00 24.30 -20.81
C SER A 9 -1.46 24.25 -20.81
N PRO A 10 -0.78 25.24 -21.42
CA PRO A 10 0.69 25.32 -21.40
C PRO A 10 1.27 25.47 -19.98
N SER A 11 0.49 25.93 -19.02
CA SER A 11 0.89 26.07 -17.61
C SER A 11 0.59 24.86 -16.74
N ALA A 12 0.08 23.75 -17.29
CA ALA A 12 -0.39 22.60 -16.54
C ALA A 12 0.69 22.03 -15.62
N THR A 13 0.31 21.76 -14.36
CA THR A 13 1.11 20.95 -13.45
C THR A 13 0.78 19.48 -13.72
N ARG A 14 1.71 18.76 -14.32
CA ARG A 14 1.52 17.36 -14.75
C ARG A 14 2.09 16.40 -13.72
N VAL A 15 1.28 15.41 -13.37
CA VAL A 15 1.67 14.32 -12.47
C VAL A 15 1.45 12.99 -13.21
N LEU A 16 2.48 12.18 -13.32
CA LEU A 16 2.43 10.88 -13.99
C LEU A 16 2.50 9.77 -12.96
N PHE A 17 1.48 8.90 -12.95
CA PHE A 17 1.39 7.73 -12.08
C PHE A 17 1.89 6.49 -12.78
N LEU A 18 2.80 5.78 -12.10
CA LEU A 18 3.29 4.46 -12.49
C LEU A 18 2.60 3.40 -11.62
N GLY A 19 1.52 2.84 -12.16
CA GLY A 19 0.51 2.05 -11.47
C GLY A 19 -0.80 2.82 -11.42
N SER A 20 -1.88 2.16 -11.84
CA SER A 20 -3.19 2.79 -11.97
C SER A 20 -4.27 2.00 -11.22
N GLY A 21 -3.90 1.45 -10.06
CA GLY A 21 -4.78 0.69 -9.18
C GLY A 21 -5.85 1.54 -8.49
N GLU A 22 -6.57 0.92 -7.58
CA GLU A 22 -7.64 1.56 -6.79
C GLU A 22 -7.13 2.66 -5.87
N LEU A 23 -5.95 2.48 -5.27
CA LEU A 23 -5.35 3.49 -4.40
C LEU A 23 -4.86 4.69 -5.23
N GLY A 24 -4.23 4.41 -6.37
CA GLY A 24 -3.84 5.43 -7.34
C GLY A 24 -5.03 6.26 -7.83
N LYS A 25 -6.21 5.63 -8.05
CA LYS A 25 -7.44 6.35 -8.43
C LYS A 25 -7.82 7.43 -7.41
N GLU A 26 -7.79 7.11 -6.11
CA GLU A 26 -8.12 8.08 -5.07
C GLU A 26 -7.08 9.23 -5.02
N VAL A 27 -5.79 8.94 -5.21
CA VAL A 27 -4.75 10.01 -5.31
C VAL A 27 -4.96 10.89 -6.54
N VAL A 28 -5.30 10.30 -7.69
CA VAL A 28 -5.60 11.05 -8.91
C VAL A 28 -6.76 12.02 -8.68
N ILE A 29 -7.83 11.57 -8.03
CA ILE A 29 -8.98 12.42 -7.69
C ILE A 29 -8.53 13.58 -6.78
N GLU A 30 -7.70 13.32 -5.78
CA GLU A 30 -7.19 14.38 -4.88
C GLU A 30 -6.30 15.39 -5.63
N LEU A 31 -5.45 14.94 -6.54
CA LEU A 31 -4.63 15.84 -7.37
C LEU A 31 -5.48 16.70 -8.31
N GLN A 32 -6.55 16.13 -8.88
CA GLN A 32 -7.48 16.88 -9.74
C GLN A 32 -8.26 17.94 -8.97
N ARG A 33 -8.53 17.74 -7.68
CA ARG A 33 -9.11 18.78 -6.80
C ARG A 33 -8.20 20.01 -6.65
N PHE A 34 -6.89 19.83 -6.84
CA PHE A 34 -5.90 20.92 -6.91
C PHE A 34 -5.68 21.45 -8.34
N GLY A 35 -6.43 20.96 -9.34
CA GLY A 35 -6.26 21.38 -10.71
C GLY A 35 -5.00 20.83 -11.39
N CYS A 36 -4.46 19.70 -10.94
CA CYS A 36 -3.36 19.03 -11.61
C CYS A 36 -3.83 18.24 -12.83
N GLU A 37 -3.01 18.21 -13.87
CA GLU A 37 -3.19 17.32 -15.02
C GLU A 37 -2.52 15.97 -14.69
N VAL A 38 -3.30 14.90 -14.70
CA VAL A 38 -2.82 13.58 -14.30
C VAL A 38 -2.77 12.63 -15.49
N ILE A 39 -1.66 11.92 -15.61
CA ILE A 39 -1.41 10.86 -16.59
C ILE A 39 -1.27 9.54 -15.85
N ALA A 40 -2.04 8.52 -16.24
CA ALA A 40 -2.05 7.21 -15.60
C ALA A 40 -1.39 6.17 -16.52
N VAL A 41 -0.46 5.38 -15.95
CA VAL A 41 0.28 4.34 -16.69
C VAL A 41 0.09 3.01 -15.98
N ASP A 42 -0.26 1.95 -16.72
CA ASP A 42 -0.37 0.58 -16.20
C ASP A 42 -0.14 -0.44 -17.31
N ARG A 43 -0.01 -1.71 -16.96
CA ARG A 43 0.18 -2.83 -17.89
C ARG A 43 -1.07 -3.30 -18.62
N TYR A 44 -2.26 -2.86 -18.20
CA TYR A 44 -3.54 -3.25 -18.79
C TYR A 44 -4.46 -2.03 -18.96
N PRO A 45 -5.32 -2.02 -19.97
CA PRO A 45 -6.23 -0.91 -20.24
C PRO A 45 -7.34 -0.83 -19.20
N ASN A 46 -7.94 0.36 -19.08
CA ASN A 46 -9.10 0.62 -18.21
C ASN A 46 -8.82 0.34 -16.72
N ALA A 47 -7.57 0.41 -16.28
CA ALA A 47 -7.24 0.36 -14.87
C ALA A 47 -7.96 1.47 -14.09
N PRO A 48 -8.28 1.28 -12.80
CA PRO A 48 -9.11 2.21 -12.03
C PRO A 48 -8.72 3.68 -12.13
N ALA A 49 -7.43 4.02 -12.01
CA ALA A 49 -6.97 5.40 -12.11
C ALA A 49 -7.05 5.96 -13.55
N MET A 50 -6.91 5.11 -14.58
CA MET A 50 -7.06 5.52 -15.98
C MET A 50 -8.46 6.05 -16.28
N GLN A 51 -9.48 5.57 -15.55
CA GLN A 51 -10.88 5.98 -15.74
C GLN A 51 -11.15 7.43 -15.34
N VAL A 52 -10.26 8.02 -14.55
CA VAL A 52 -10.40 9.41 -14.05
C VAL A 52 -9.23 10.30 -14.45
N ALA A 53 -8.15 9.77 -14.99
CA ALA A 53 -7.00 10.54 -15.45
C ALA A 53 -7.32 11.32 -16.74
N HIS A 54 -6.56 12.37 -17.03
CA HIS A 54 -6.69 13.15 -18.26
C HIS A 54 -6.17 12.40 -19.50
N ARG A 55 -5.10 11.60 -19.32
CA ARG A 55 -4.53 10.70 -20.33
C ARG A 55 -4.06 9.42 -19.71
N CYS A 56 -3.91 8.39 -20.51
CA CYS A 56 -3.39 7.12 -20.03
C CYS A 56 -2.49 6.43 -21.08
N HIS A 57 -1.58 5.60 -20.59
CA HIS A 57 -0.71 4.76 -21.41
C HIS A 57 -0.72 3.33 -20.88
N VAL A 58 -0.75 2.37 -21.80
CA VAL A 58 -0.66 0.93 -21.48
C VAL A 58 0.71 0.45 -21.94
N VAL A 59 1.58 0.11 -20.98
CA VAL A 59 2.94 -0.37 -21.24
C VAL A 59 3.32 -1.46 -20.24
N ASP A 60 4.28 -2.31 -20.60
CA ASP A 60 4.88 -3.20 -19.61
C ASP A 60 5.65 -2.33 -18.58
N MET A 61 5.24 -2.41 -17.33
CA MET A 61 5.81 -1.61 -16.24
C MET A 61 7.23 -2.02 -15.88
N LEU A 62 7.69 -3.21 -16.33
CA LEU A 62 9.07 -3.69 -16.15
C LEU A 62 9.96 -3.36 -17.34
N ASP A 63 9.40 -2.85 -18.46
CA ASP A 63 10.16 -2.33 -19.60
C ASP A 63 10.59 -0.89 -19.31
N GLY A 64 11.85 -0.72 -18.90
CA GLY A 64 12.42 0.59 -18.58
C GLY A 64 12.44 1.57 -19.76
N GLU A 65 12.68 1.07 -20.99
CA GLU A 65 12.67 1.89 -22.19
C GLU A 65 11.26 2.40 -22.53
N ALA A 66 10.23 1.55 -22.33
CA ALA A 66 8.85 1.96 -22.53
C ALA A 66 8.44 3.02 -21.51
N LEU A 67 8.81 2.85 -20.22
CA LEU A 67 8.55 3.85 -19.18
C LEU A 67 9.26 5.17 -19.47
N ARG A 68 10.54 5.14 -19.85
CA ARG A 68 11.31 6.33 -20.24
C ARG A 68 10.62 7.10 -21.36
N ARG A 69 10.25 6.41 -22.46
CA ARG A 69 9.54 7.04 -23.58
C ARG A 69 8.26 7.75 -23.17
N VAL A 70 7.47 7.15 -22.28
CA VAL A 70 6.23 7.78 -21.79
C VAL A 70 6.54 9.02 -20.95
N ILE A 71 7.52 8.96 -20.04
CA ILE A 71 7.91 10.09 -19.18
C ILE A 71 8.44 11.24 -20.04
N GLU A 72 9.29 10.96 -21.02
CA GLU A 72 9.84 11.97 -21.94
C GLU A 72 8.77 12.59 -22.86
N LEU A 73 7.78 11.80 -23.30
CA LEU A 73 6.62 12.27 -24.07
C LEU A 73 5.75 13.22 -23.27
N GLU A 74 5.36 12.84 -22.07
CA GLU A 74 4.41 13.58 -21.22
C GLU A 74 5.05 14.73 -20.45
N ARG A 75 6.36 14.68 -20.23
CA ARG A 75 7.14 15.71 -19.50
C ARG A 75 6.48 16.14 -18.20
N PRO A 76 6.18 15.20 -17.28
CA PRO A 76 5.55 15.54 -16.02
C PRO A 76 6.50 16.29 -15.09
N GLN A 77 5.97 17.14 -14.21
CA GLN A 77 6.73 17.71 -13.11
C GLN A 77 7.00 16.69 -12.00
N TYR A 78 6.10 15.71 -11.85
CA TYR A 78 6.21 14.68 -10.83
C TYR A 78 5.92 13.29 -11.42
N VAL A 79 6.78 12.33 -11.11
CA VAL A 79 6.59 10.90 -11.40
C VAL A 79 6.30 10.20 -10.08
N VAL A 80 5.20 9.47 -10.00
CA VAL A 80 4.70 8.86 -8.76
C VAL A 80 4.61 7.34 -8.94
N PRO A 81 5.55 6.57 -8.35
CA PRO A 81 5.41 5.12 -8.25
C PRO A 81 4.25 4.74 -7.33
N GLU A 82 3.33 3.90 -7.80
CA GLU A 82 2.15 3.46 -7.04
C GLU A 82 2.07 1.95 -6.87
N ILE A 83 2.88 1.19 -7.63
CA ILE A 83 2.99 -0.26 -7.50
C ILE A 83 4.46 -0.67 -7.35
N GLU A 84 4.69 -1.90 -6.87
CA GLU A 84 6.05 -2.40 -6.67
C GLU A 84 6.69 -2.93 -7.98
N ALA A 85 5.88 -3.46 -8.90
CA ALA A 85 6.38 -4.09 -10.14
C ALA A 85 6.66 -3.03 -11.23
N ILE A 86 7.74 -2.26 -11.07
CA ILE A 86 8.18 -1.18 -11.95
C ILE A 86 9.67 -1.37 -12.26
N ALA A 87 10.12 -0.89 -13.43
CA ALA A 87 11.54 -0.81 -13.78
C ALA A 87 12.26 0.26 -12.92
N THR A 88 12.51 -0.05 -11.65
CA THR A 88 13.07 0.90 -10.67
C THR A 88 14.49 1.36 -11.01
N ALA A 89 15.27 0.57 -11.75
CA ALA A 89 16.58 0.98 -12.23
C ALA A 89 16.46 2.22 -13.14
N THR A 90 15.52 2.18 -14.08
CA THR A 90 15.24 3.33 -14.98
C THR A 90 14.74 4.54 -14.20
N LEU A 91 13.95 4.36 -13.13
CA LEU A 91 13.55 5.48 -12.28
C LEU A 91 14.73 6.13 -11.57
N VAL A 92 15.71 5.34 -11.11
CA VAL A 92 16.95 5.86 -10.50
C VAL A 92 17.77 6.68 -11.50
N GLU A 93 17.87 6.21 -12.75
CA GLU A 93 18.54 6.96 -13.81
C GLU A 93 17.82 8.29 -14.10
N LEU A 94 16.50 8.25 -14.29
CA LEU A 94 15.68 9.43 -14.54
C LEU A 94 15.77 10.44 -13.39
N GLU A 95 15.76 9.98 -12.13
CA GLU A 95 15.94 10.85 -10.97
C GLU A 95 17.33 11.52 -10.98
N ALA A 96 18.40 10.79 -11.38
CA ALA A 96 19.75 11.35 -11.56
C ALA A 96 19.82 12.35 -12.72
N GLU A 97 19.01 12.22 -13.74
CA GLU A 97 18.84 13.15 -14.87
C GLU A 97 18.02 14.41 -14.51
N GLY A 98 17.45 14.47 -13.30
CA GLY A 98 16.72 15.63 -12.79
C GLY A 98 15.19 15.50 -12.80
N TRP A 99 14.63 14.35 -13.16
CA TRP A 99 13.20 14.11 -13.00
C TRP A 99 12.84 13.98 -11.51
N THR A 100 11.68 14.52 -11.14
CA THR A 100 11.24 14.48 -9.73
C THR A 100 10.37 13.23 -9.50
N VAL A 101 10.93 12.23 -8.81
CA VAL A 101 10.23 11.00 -8.42
C VAL A 101 9.78 11.10 -6.96
N ILE A 102 8.51 10.81 -6.66
CA ILE A 102 7.91 10.98 -5.33
C ILE A 102 7.03 9.77 -4.97
N PRO A 103 7.37 9.02 -3.87
CA PRO A 103 8.62 9.09 -3.12
C PRO A 103 9.83 8.77 -4.00
N THR A 104 11.04 8.87 -3.47
CA THR A 104 12.26 8.73 -4.28
C THR A 104 12.33 7.40 -5.04
N ALA A 105 13.02 7.38 -6.19
CA ALA A 105 13.30 6.15 -6.92
C ALA A 105 14.04 5.11 -6.05
N ARG A 106 14.90 5.58 -5.12
CA ARG A 106 15.56 4.73 -4.11
C ARG A 106 14.53 4.07 -3.18
N ALA A 107 13.52 4.80 -2.71
CA ALA A 107 12.47 4.24 -1.86
C ALA A 107 11.70 3.15 -2.61
N ALA A 108 11.25 3.41 -3.84
CA ALA A 108 10.58 2.42 -4.68
C ALA A 108 11.44 1.16 -4.89
N ARG A 109 12.73 1.33 -5.19
CA ARG A 109 13.67 0.23 -5.42
C ARG A 109 13.89 -0.64 -4.19
N LEU A 110 14.12 -0.02 -3.02
CA LEU A 110 14.42 -0.76 -1.79
C LEU A 110 13.19 -1.50 -1.25
N THR A 111 12.01 -0.94 -1.40
CA THR A 111 10.79 -1.57 -0.88
C THR A 111 10.20 -2.64 -1.81
N MET A 112 10.58 -2.61 -3.10
CA MET A 112 10.28 -3.69 -4.03
C MET A 112 11.03 -4.98 -3.67
N ASP A 113 12.21 -4.85 -3.08
CA ASP A 113 13.09 -5.94 -2.66
C ASP A 113 13.05 -6.12 -1.14
N ARG A 114 12.39 -7.20 -0.66
CA ARG A 114 12.35 -7.52 0.77
C ARG A 114 13.73 -7.70 1.40
N GLU A 115 14.73 -8.13 0.64
CA GLU A 115 16.09 -8.24 1.14
C GLU A 115 16.66 -6.84 1.42
N GLY A 116 16.50 -5.91 0.49
CA GLY A 116 16.98 -4.55 0.63
C GLY A 116 16.39 -3.83 1.84
N ILE A 117 15.05 -3.84 1.94
CA ILE A 117 14.38 -3.14 3.05
C ILE A 117 14.60 -3.82 4.41
N ARG A 118 14.69 -5.16 4.46
CA ARG A 118 14.96 -5.90 5.68
C ARG A 118 16.36 -5.63 6.22
N ARG A 119 17.38 -5.63 5.34
CA ARG A 119 18.76 -5.29 5.72
C ARG A 119 18.86 -3.84 6.18
N LEU A 120 18.24 -2.92 5.47
CA LEU A 120 18.17 -1.52 5.90
C LEU A 120 17.62 -1.40 7.32
N ALA A 121 16.45 -2.00 7.59
CA ALA A 121 15.83 -1.89 8.90
C ALA A 121 16.65 -2.56 10.02
N ALA A 122 17.09 -3.80 9.81
CA ALA A 122 17.75 -4.60 10.84
C ALA A 122 19.24 -4.29 11.00
N GLU A 123 19.98 -4.18 9.88
CA GLU A 123 21.45 -4.13 9.92
C GLU A 123 21.95 -2.68 9.90
N GLU A 124 21.36 -1.78 9.11
CA GLU A 124 21.81 -0.39 9.04
C GLU A 124 21.17 0.50 10.12
N LEU A 125 19.86 0.34 10.38
CA LEU A 125 19.13 1.16 11.34
C LEU A 125 19.04 0.51 12.74
N GLY A 126 19.41 -0.77 12.88
CA GLY A 126 19.37 -1.49 14.15
C GLY A 126 17.96 -1.64 14.74
N LEU A 127 16.92 -1.65 13.91
CA LEU A 127 15.54 -1.75 14.37
C LEU A 127 15.20 -3.21 14.74
N PRO A 128 14.40 -3.43 15.79
CA PRO A 128 13.84 -4.74 16.07
C PRO A 128 13.03 -5.26 14.87
N THR A 129 13.39 -6.46 14.39
CA THR A 129 12.67 -7.18 13.33
C THR A 129 12.49 -8.63 13.73
N SER A 130 11.71 -9.42 12.98
CA SER A 130 11.79 -10.88 13.08
C SER A 130 13.22 -11.35 12.82
N PRO A 131 13.75 -12.36 13.52
CA PRO A 131 14.96 -13.06 13.07
C PRO A 131 14.77 -13.57 11.65
N TYR A 132 15.77 -13.46 10.79
CA TYR A 132 15.60 -13.83 9.38
C TYR A 132 16.85 -14.44 8.75
N ARG A 133 16.63 -15.18 7.65
CA ARG A 133 17.66 -15.69 6.75
C ARG A 133 17.15 -15.60 5.31
N PHE A 134 18.04 -15.29 4.38
CA PHE A 134 17.77 -15.36 2.96
C PHE A 134 18.33 -16.66 2.37
N ALA A 135 17.63 -17.23 1.40
CA ALA A 135 18.03 -18.45 0.73
C ALA A 135 17.76 -18.35 -0.79
N GLY A 136 18.73 -18.71 -1.59
CA GLY A 136 18.67 -18.74 -3.05
C GLY A 136 18.53 -20.15 -3.64
N SER A 137 18.64 -21.19 -2.78
CA SER A 137 18.47 -22.59 -3.16
C SER A 137 17.67 -23.34 -2.10
N GLU A 138 17.12 -24.51 -2.46
CA GLU A 138 16.39 -25.36 -1.51
C GLU A 138 17.28 -25.83 -0.35
N ALA A 139 18.55 -26.09 -0.61
CA ALA A 139 19.49 -26.50 0.43
C ALA A 139 19.73 -25.37 1.44
N GLU A 140 19.97 -24.13 0.96
CA GLU A 140 20.08 -22.93 1.82
C GLU A 140 18.78 -22.67 2.58
N TYR A 141 17.62 -22.87 1.92
CA TYR A 141 16.33 -22.70 2.55
C TYR A 141 16.11 -23.68 3.72
N ARG A 142 16.42 -24.97 3.53
CA ARG A 142 16.31 -25.95 4.62
C ARG A 142 17.23 -25.62 5.79
N ALA A 143 18.46 -25.20 5.50
CA ALA A 143 19.39 -24.72 6.52
C ALA A 143 18.89 -23.46 7.22
N ALA A 144 18.25 -22.53 6.48
CA ALA A 144 17.65 -21.33 7.05
C ALA A 144 16.48 -21.67 8.00
N VAL A 145 15.60 -22.60 7.61
CA VAL A 145 14.49 -23.07 8.47
C VAL A 145 15.03 -23.72 9.74
N GLU A 146 16.07 -24.56 9.64
CA GLU A 146 16.70 -25.17 10.80
C GLU A 146 17.31 -24.13 11.76
N ALA A 147 18.00 -23.12 11.21
CA ALA A 147 18.63 -22.07 12.00
C ALA A 147 17.64 -21.10 12.65
N ILE A 148 16.52 -20.80 12.00
CA ILE A 148 15.45 -19.93 12.53
C ILE A 148 14.56 -20.69 13.51
N GLY A 149 14.30 -21.97 13.25
CA GLY A 149 13.37 -22.79 14.03
C GLY A 149 11.91 -22.63 13.59
N LEU A 150 11.05 -23.47 14.17
CA LEU A 150 9.59 -23.46 13.91
C LEU A 150 8.83 -22.90 15.12
N PRO A 151 7.72 -22.16 14.92
CA PRO A 151 7.16 -21.80 13.62
C PRO A 151 7.97 -20.69 12.93
N CYS A 152 7.98 -20.70 11.60
CA CYS A 152 8.59 -19.64 10.78
C CYS A 152 7.68 -19.26 9.60
N VAL A 153 7.91 -18.08 9.02
CA VAL A 153 7.21 -17.59 7.85
C VAL A 153 8.18 -17.58 6.66
N VAL A 154 7.76 -18.14 5.55
CA VAL A 154 8.53 -18.19 4.30
C VAL A 154 7.84 -17.28 3.27
N LYS A 155 8.60 -16.39 2.64
CA LYS A 155 8.08 -15.45 1.63
C LYS A 155 9.04 -15.36 0.45
N PRO A 156 8.57 -15.23 -0.80
CA PRO A 156 9.43 -14.79 -1.90
C PRO A 156 9.96 -13.39 -1.62
N VAL A 157 11.21 -13.12 -2.02
CA VAL A 157 11.82 -11.79 -1.85
C VAL A 157 11.04 -10.72 -2.63
N MET A 158 10.54 -11.09 -3.82
CA MET A 158 9.75 -10.19 -4.66
C MET A 158 8.31 -10.71 -4.79
N SER A 159 7.46 -10.35 -3.85
CA SER A 159 6.02 -10.65 -3.90
C SER A 159 5.22 -9.62 -3.10
N SER A 160 3.91 -9.54 -3.34
CA SER A 160 2.98 -8.70 -2.57
C SER A 160 1.67 -9.44 -2.30
N SER A 161 0.85 -8.91 -1.39
CA SER A 161 -0.47 -9.45 -1.04
C SER A 161 -0.42 -10.93 -0.64
N GLY A 162 0.60 -11.34 0.11
CA GLY A 162 0.74 -12.71 0.65
C GLY A 162 1.00 -13.82 -0.38
N LYS A 163 1.17 -13.50 -1.68
CA LYS A 163 1.41 -14.52 -2.71
C LYS A 163 2.73 -15.23 -2.46
N GLY A 164 2.69 -16.57 -2.41
CA GLY A 164 3.85 -17.41 -2.12
C GLY A 164 4.27 -17.44 -0.64
N GLN A 165 3.51 -16.77 0.26
CA GLN A 165 3.79 -16.77 1.69
C GLN A 165 3.20 -18.01 2.37
N SER A 166 3.98 -18.62 3.26
CA SER A 166 3.55 -19.76 4.07
C SER A 166 3.97 -19.60 5.52
N LEU A 167 3.08 -19.93 6.45
CA LEU A 167 3.42 -20.15 7.85
C LEU A 167 3.74 -21.64 8.04
N VAL A 168 5.00 -21.96 8.28
CA VAL A 168 5.50 -23.33 8.49
C VAL A 168 5.51 -23.63 9.98
N ARG A 169 4.66 -24.56 10.40
CA ARG A 169 4.51 -24.95 11.81
C ARG A 169 5.22 -26.25 12.15
N LYS A 170 5.44 -27.12 11.18
CA LYS A 170 6.06 -28.44 11.35
C LYS A 170 6.94 -28.80 10.17
N THR A 171 7.87 -29.72 10.39
CA THR A 171 8.88 -30.11 9.41
C THR A 171 8.29 -30.64 8.10
N ASP A 172 7.14 -31.31 8.16
CA ASP A 172 6.46 -31.87 6.97
C ASP A 172 6.01 -30.78 5.99
N ASP A 173 5.74 -29.55 6.47
CA ASP A 173 5.27 -28.44 5.65
C ASP A 173 6.43 -27.72 4.90
N VAL A 174 7.69 -27.99 5.26
CA VAL A 174 8.86 -27.24 4.75
C VAL A 174 8.99 -27.35 3.22
N GLY A 175 8.85 -28.56 2.66
CA GLY A 175 8.96 -28.76 1.21
C GLY A 175 7.84 -28.08 0.41
N ALA A 176 6.61 -28.16 0.91
CA ALA A 176 5.46 -27.53 0.28
C ALA A 176 5.57 -25.99 0.31
N ALA A 177 6.05 -25.41 1.40
CA ALA A 177 6.28 -23.98 1.55
C ALA A 177 7.33 -23.45 0.55
N TRP A 178 8.42 -24.19 0.33
CA TRP A 178 9.41 -23.86 -0.70
C TRP A 178 8.77 -23.83 -2.10
N THR A 179 8.08 -24.91 -2.45
CA THR A 179 7.43 -25.03 -3.77
C THR A 179 6.44 -23.90 -4.01
N TYR A 180 5.61 -23.58 -3.01
CA TYR A 180 4.65 -22.48 -3.10
C TYR A 180 5.34 -21.11 -3.22
N ALA A 181 6.42 -20.88 -2.48
CA ALA A 181 7.18 -19.62 -2.59
C ALA A 181 7.81 -19.43 -3.98
N GLN A 182 8.25 -20.51 -4.64
CA GLN A 182 8.80 -20.43 -6.01
C GLN A 182 7.72 -20.12 -7.06
N GLN A 183 6.47 -20.48 -6.82
CA GLN A 183 5.33 -20.21 -7.72
C GLN A 183 4.72 -18.81 -7.51
N GLY A 184 4.82 -18.25 -6.31
CA GLY A 184 4.18 -16.99 -5.91
C GLY A 184 4.99 -15.73 -6.20
N GLY A 185 6.24 -15.84 -6.62
CA GLY A 185 7.13 -14.69 -6.89
C GLY A 185 6.71 -13.92 -8.16
N ARG A 186 6.68 -12.60 -8.11
CA ARG A 186 6.39 -11.74 -9.29
C ARG A 186 7.49 -11.79 -10.36
N ALA A 187 8.71 -12.12 -9.97
CA ALA A 187 9.87 -12.27 -10.86
C ALA A 187 10.17 -13.74 -11.23
N GLY A 188 9.22 -14.66 -10.98
CA GLY A 188 9.44 -16.10 -11.16
C GLY A 188 10.14 -16.75 -9.96
N ALA A 189 10.68 -17.96 -10.17
CA ALA A 189 11.45 -18.67 -9.15
C ALA A 189 12.69 -17.85 -8.72
N GLY A 190 12.91 -17.72 -7.42
CA GLY A 190 13.97 -16.86 -6.91
C GLY A 190 14.25 -17.05 -5.43
N ARG A 191 14.92 -16.05 -4.86
CA ARG A 191 15.27 -16.05 -3.43
C ARG A 191 14.04 -15.94 -2.54
N VAL A 192 14.13 -16.55 -1.39
CA VAL A 192 13.14 -16.45 -0.30
C VAL A 192 13.76 -15.85 0.95
N ILE A 193 12.90 -15.26 1.78
CA ILE A 193 13.22 -14.95 3.17
C ILE A 193 12.51 -15.97 4.08
N VAL A 194 13.23 -16.49 5.07
CA VAL A 194 12.71 -17.27 6.19
C VAL A 194 12.75 -16.38 7.42
N GLU A 195 11.61 -16.08 8.00
CA GLU A 195 11.45 -15.21 9.16
C GLU A 195 10.94 -16.00 10.36
N GLY A 196 11.53 -15.78 11.54
CA GLY A 196 10.99 -16.31 12.79
C GLY A 196 9.59 -15.71 13.04
N PHE A 197 8.66 -16.55 13.46
CA PHE A 197 7.31 -16.10 13.79
C PHE A 197 7.34 -15.19 15.03
N ILE A 198 6.74 -14.00 14.90
CA ILE A 198 6.49 -13.10 16.03
C ILE A 198 5.11 -13.41 16.59
N ASP A 199 5.05 -13.79 17.87
CA ASP A 199 3.82 -13.97 18.62
C ASP A 199 3.33 -12.58 19.09
N PHE A 200 2.70 -11.84 18.15
CA PHE A 200 2.18 -10.50 18.39
C PHE A 200 0.71 -10.52 18.88
N GLU A 201 0.30 -9.46 19.56
CA GLU A 201 -1.08 -9.26 19.99
C GLU A 201 -1.92 -8.60 18.87
N TYR A 202 -1.31 -7.67 18.14
CA TYR A 202 -1.92 -7.01 16.98
C TYR A 202 -0.87 -6.45 16.03
N GLU A 203 -1.31 -6.25 14.79
CA GLU A 203 -0.58 -5.56 13.74
C GLU A 203 -1.13 -4.15 13.55
N ILE A 204 -0.24 -3.20 13.24
CA ILE A 204 -0.63 -1.85 12.84
C ILE A 204 0.03 -1.45 11.53
N THR A 205 -0.67 -0.59 10.81
CA THR A 205 -0.06 0.29 9.82
C THR A 205 0.02 1.69 10.41
N LEU A 206 1.24 2.24 10.47
CA LEU A 206 1.47 3.63 10.84
C LEU A 206 1.72 4.44 9.57
N LEU A 207 0.68 5.11 9.07
CA LEU A 207 0.81 6.02 7.95
C LEU A 207 1.70 7.19 8.35
N THR A 208 2.83 7.30 7.66
CA THR A 208 3.89 8.26 7.92
C THR A 208 4.05 9.17 6.71
N VAL A 209 3.88 10.46 6.90
CA VAL A 209 3.90 11.44 5.82
C VAL A 209 5.14 12.31 5.93
N ARG A 210 5.97 12.29 4.91
CA ARG A 210 7.10 13.21 4.76
C ARG A 210 6.69 14.34 3.82
N HIS A 211 6.65 15.55 4.33
CA HIS A 211 6.12 16.72 3.61
C HIS A 211 6.94 17.99 3.87
N LEU A 212 6.69 19.03 3.11
CA LEU A 212 7.30 20.33 3.37
C LEU A 212 6.58 21.04 4.53
N GLY A 213 7.35 21.32 5.59
CA GLY A 213 6.92 22.14 6.71
C GLY A 213 7.99 23.19 7.00
N ASN A 214 7.62 24.48 7.02
CA ASN A 214 8.54 25.59 7.29
C ASN A 214 9.82 25.58 6.42
N GLY A 215 9.69 25.16 5.16
CA GLY A 215 10.82 25.13 4.21
C GLY A 215 11.74 23.91 4.31
N ALA A 216 11.48 22.97 5.21
CA ALA A 216 12.22 21.73 5.38
C ALA A 216 11.31 20.50 5.29
N ILE A 217 11.89 19.31 5.09
CA ILE A 217 11.14 18.06 5.18
C ILE A 217 10.81 17.76 6.63
N THR A 218 9.52 17.66 6.90
CA THR A 218 8.94 17.30 8.20
C THR A 218 8.24 15.95 8.10
N THR A 219 8.26 15.16 9.18
CA THR A 219 7.55 13.90 9.28
C THR A 219 6.34 14.05 10.20
N SER A 220 5.16 13.69 9.70
CA SER A 220 3.90 13.64 10.46
C SER A 220 3.34 12.21 10.42
N PHE A 221 2.57 11.86 11.45
CA PHE A 221 1.97 10.54 11.59
C PHE A 221 0.45 10.64 11.67
N CYS A 222 -0.26 9.74 11.01
CA CYS A 222 -1.65 9.48 11.33
C CYS A 222 -1.75 8.73 12.68
N GLU A 223 -2.94 8.68 13.26
CA GLU A 223 -3.19 7.75 14.36
C GLU A 223 -3.04 6.30 13.86
N PRO A 224 -2.55 5.36 14.69
CA PRO A 224 -2.32 3.98 14.27
C PRO A 224 -3.58 3.33 13.72
N ILE A 225 -3.40 2.59 12.64
CA ILE A 225 -4.45 1.79 12.00
C ILE A 225 -4.23 0.33 12.36
N GLY A 226 -5.17 -0.27 13.09
CA GLY A 226 -5.21 -1.72 13.26
C GLY A 226 -5.82 -2.38 12.05
N HIS A 227 -5.39 -3.59 11.73
CA HIS A 227 -5.93 -4.31 10.58
C HIS A 227 -5.98 -5.82 10.81
N LEU A 228 -6.76 -6.48 9.97
CA LEU A 228 -6.85 -7.92 9.87
C LEU A 228 -6.50 -8.33 8.45
N GLN A 229 -5.49 -9.20 8.35
CA GLN A 229 -5.15 -9.91 7.14
C GLN A 229 -5.53 -11.39 7.28
N ILE A 230 -5.94 -12.02 6.19
CA ILE A 230 -6.14 -13.47 6.11
C ILE A 230 -5.32 -13.96 4.92
N ASP A 231 -4.41 -14.88 5.17
CA ASP A 231 -3.47 -15.39 4.15
C ASP A 231 -2.63 -14.28 3.48
N GLY A 232 -2.30 -13.23 4.27
CA GLY A 232 -1.56 -12.07 3.80
C GLY A 232 -2.36 -11.10 2.91
N ASP A 233 -3.69 -11.29 2.82
CA ASP A 233 -4.57 -10.41 2.06
C ASP A 233 -5.43 -9.57 3.01
N TYR A 234 -5.48 -8.26 2.78
CA TYR A 234 -6.24 -7.30 3.57
C TYR A 234 -7.73 -7.61 3.60
N ARG A 235 -8.33 -7.61 4.78
CA ARG A 235 -9.77 -7.84 5.03
C ARG A 235 -10.47 -6.65 5.65
N GLU A 236 -9.90 -6.13 6.72
CA GLU A 236 -10.46 -5.05 7.52
C GLU A 236 -9.36 -4.14 8.02
N SER A 237 -9.66 -2.88 8.20
CA SER A 237 -8.87 -1.98 9.02
C SER A 237 -9.76 -1.09 9.86
N TRP A 238 -9.19 -0.52 10.91
CA TRP A 238 -9.88 0.38 11.82
C TRP A 238 -8.94 1.43 12.40
N GLN A 239 -9.51 2.56 12.76
CA GLN A 239 -8.77 3.67 13.34
C GLN A 239 -9.62 4.35 14.44
N PRO A 240 -9.03 4.65 15.63
CA PRO A 240 -7.64 4.35 15.98
C PRO A 240 -7.46 2.90 16.44
N GLN A 241 -6.25 2.36 16.32
CA GLN A 241 -5.84 1.19 17.08
C GLN A 241 -5.32 1.68 18.43
N PRO A 242 -5.93 1.30 19.55
CA PRO A 242 -5.39 1.62 20.88
C PRO A 242 -4.00 1.00 21.08
N MET A 243 -3.08 1.80 21.61
CA MET A 243 -1.72 1.39 21.93
C MET A 243 -1.29 1.98 23.26
N SER A 244 -0.34 1.34 23.95
CA SER A 244 0.32 1.99 25.08
C SER A 244 1.14 3.20 24.61
N PRO A 245 1.32 4.23 25.45
CA PRO A 245 2.16 5.38 25.09
C PRO A 245 3.59 4.98 24.70
N ALA A 246 4.16 3.95 25.34
CA ALA A 246 5.50 3.45 25.06
C ALA A 246 5.57 2.78 23.67
N ALA A 247 4.63 1.87 23.37
CA ALA A 247 4.54 1.23 22.05
C ALA A 247 4.31 2.25 20.93
N LEU A 248 3.46 3.25 21.13
CA LEU A 248 3.21 4.31 20.15
C LEU A 248 4.45 5.17 19.89
N ALA A 249 5.18 5.53 20.95
CA ALA A 249 6.43 6.29 20.84
C ALA A 249 7.48 5.50 20.05
N GLU A 250 7.63 4.21 20.34
CA GLU A 250 8.56 3.32 19.64
C GLU A 250 8.17 3.11 18.17
N ALA A 251 6.87 2.88 17.88
CA ALA A 251 6.35 2.76 16.52
C ALA A 251 6.68 4.02 15.68
N ARG A 252 6.47 5.22 16.24
CA ARG A 252 6.80 6.49 15.58
C ARG A 252 8.30 6.65 15.37
N ARG A 253 9.11 6.28 16.35
CA ARG A 253 10.58 6.32 16.24
C ARG A 253 11.06 5.43 15.09
N MET A 254 10.57 4.19 15.01
CA MET A 254 10.93 3.22 13.96
C MET A 254 10.49 3.72 12.59
N ALA A 255 9.24 4.17 12.47
CA ALA A 255 8.70 4.70 11.22
C ALA A 255 9.47 5.95 10.74
N ALA A 256 9.82 6.87 11.65
CA ALA A 256 10.63 8.04 11.31
C ALA A 256 12.03 7.63 10.82
N ALA A 257 12.67 6.64 11.46
CA ALA A 257 14.01 6.17 11.09
C ALA A 257 14.01 5.56 9.67
N VAL A 258 13.07 4.65 9.39
CA VAL A 258 12.98 3.99 8.07
C VAL A 258 12.64 4.99 6.98
N THR A 259 11.57 5.78 7.15
CA THR A 259 11.14 6.73 6.12
C THR A 259 12.11 7.88 5.95
N GLY A 260 12.81 8.27 7.03
CA GLY A 260 13.90 9.25 7.00
C GLY A 260 15.07 8.77 6.13
N ASN A 261 15.47 7.50 6.27
CA ASN A 261 16.53 6.89 5.48
C ASN A 261 16.11 6.71 4.00
N LEU A 262 14.87 6.28 3.73
CA LEU A 262 14.34 6.20 2.37
C LEU A 262 14.32 7.55 1.66
N GLY A 263 14.19 8.63 2.41
CA GLY A 263 14.30 10.00 1.92
C GLY A 263 13.07 10.51 1.18
N GLY A 264 13.23 11.70 0.58
CA GLY A 264 12.17 12.34 -0.20
C GLY A 264 10.95 12.74 0.63
N ARG A 265 9.85 12.98 -0.07
CA ARG A 265 8.53 13.29 0.48
C ARG A 265 7.48 12.35 -0.12
N GLY A 266 6.33 12.25 0.53
CA GLY A 266 5.25 11.33 0.16
C GLY A 266 4.67 10.66 1.38
N ILE A 267 3.74 9.74 1.17
CA ILE A 267 3.19 8.89 2.22
C ILE A 267 3.87 7.52 2.22
N PHE A 268 3.99 6.95 3.41
CA PHE A 268 4.55 5.64 3.64
C PHE A 268 3.64 4.86 4.58
N GLY A 269 3.25 3.66 4.20
CA GLY A 269 2.58 2.70 5.08
C GLY A 269 3.63 1.85 5.80
N VAL A 270 3.86 2.09 7.08
CA VAL A 270 4.83 1.32 7.88
C VAL A 270 4.08 0.27 8.70
N GLU A 271 4.31 -1.01 8.40
CA GLU A 271 3.69 -2.13 9.11
C GLU A 271 4.56 -2.59 10.27
N LEU A 272 3.93 -2.75 11.43
CA LEU A 272 4.59 -3.07 12.69
C LEU A 272 3.80 -4.12 13.47
N PHE A 273 4.50 -5.10 14.05
CA PHE A 273 3.93 -6.03 15.03
C PHE A 273 4.07 -5.45 16.43
N VAL A 274 3.05 -5.66 17.27
CA VAL A 274 3.01 -5.12 18.64
C VAL A 274 2.61 -6.20 19.64
N LYS A 275 3.36 -6.26 20.75
CA LYS A 275 3.02 -7.07 21.93
C LYS A 275 3.39 -6.32 23.20
N GLY A 276 2.40 -5.92 23.98
CA GLY A 276 2.61 -5.02 25.11
C GLY A 276 3.27 -3.72 24.65
N ASP A 277 4.43 -3.38 25.22
CA ASP A 277 5.25 -2.22 24.83
C ASP A 277 6.28 -2.52 23.73
N ARG A 278 6.41 -3.77 23.31
CA ARG A 278 7.39 -4.19 22.29
C ARG A 278 6.82 -4.01 20.89
N VAL A 279 7.66 -3.45 20.01
CA VAL A 279 7.32 -3.19 18.61
C VAL A 279 8.41 -3.80 17.72
N TRP A 280 8.02 -4.43 16.63
CA TRP A 280 8.92 -4.96 15.60
C TRP A 280 8.53 -4.43 14.23
N PHE A 281 9.53 -4.04 13.45
CA PHE A 281 9.33 -3.66 12.06
C PHE A 281 9.01 -4.90 11.22
N SER A 282 7.94 -4.79 10.43
CA SER A 282 7.51 -5.80 9.46
C SER A 282 7.87 -5.40 8.04
N GLU A 283 7.22 -4.36 7.52
CA GLU A 283 7.37 -3.92 6.12
C GLU A 283 7.13 -2.40 6.01
N VAL A 284 7.50 -1.81 4.86
CA VAL A 284 7.12 -0.43 4.51
C VAL A 284 6.78 -0.34 3.03
N SER A 285 5.69 0.34 2.73
CA SER A 285 5.26 0.69 1.37
C SER A 285 5.43 2.18 1.15
N PRO A 286 6.19 2.66 0.14
CA PRO A 286 6.43 4.07 -0.14
C PRO A 286 5.28 4.66 -0.98
N ARG A 287 4.04 4.43 -0.59
CA ARG A 287 2.81 4.79 -1.29
C ARG A 287 1.62 4.67 -0.33
N PRO A 288 0.42 5.11 -0.73
CA PRO A 288 -0.81 4.78 -0.01
C PRO A 288 -0.93 3.27 0.25
N HIS A 289 -1.49 2.92 1.39
CA HIS A 289 -1.60 1.55 1.86
C HIS A 289 -3.07 1.12 1.93
N ASP A 290 -3.40 -0.11 1.54
CA ASP A 290 -4.80 -0.56 1.52
C ASP A 290 -5.48 -0.56 2.88
N THR A 291 -4.73 -0.72 3.99
CA THR A 291 -5.26 -0.53 5.33
C THR A 291 -5.65 0.93 5.61
N GLY A 292 -5.03 1.88 4.91
CA GLY A 292 -5.29 3.31 5.00
C GLY A 292 -6.60 3.75 4.32
N LEU A 293 -7.28 2.88 3.59
CA LEU A 293 -8.61 3.16 3.02
C LEU A 293 -9.62 3.63 4.09
N VAL A 294 -9.45 3.22 5.35
CA VAL A 294 -10.26 3.72 6.46
C VAL A 294 -10.19 5.24 6.63
N THR A 295 -9.08 5.87 6.22
CA THR A 295 -8.88 7.31 6.32
C THR A 295 -9.82 8.13 5.43
N LEU A 296 -10.48 7.49 4.44
CA LEU A 296 -11.51 8.15 3.62
C LEU A 296 -12.72 8.63 4.44
N VAL A 297 -12.95 8.07 5.62
CA VAL A 297 -14.04 8.50 6.51
C VAL A 297 -13.53 8.88 7.90
N SER A 298 -12.33 8.47 8.30
CA SER A 298 -11.83 8.70 9.65
C SER A 298 -11.06 10.01 9.81
N GLN A 299 -10.62 10.65 8.73
CA GLN A 299 -9.74 11.84 8.80
C GLN A 299 -10.24 12.98 7.90
N ASP A 300 -9.89 14.21 8.28
CA ASP A 300 -10.07 15.42 7.47
C ASP A 300 -9.21 15.39 6.20
N LEU A 301 -8.03 14.81 6.28
CA LEU A 301 -7.14 14.52 5.17
C LEU A 301 -6.94 13.01 5.08
N SER A 302 -7.56 12.37 4.10
CA SER A 302 -7.31 10.96 3.81
C SER A 302 -5.83 10.73 3.49
N GLU A 303 -5.37 9.48 3.55
CA GLU A 303 -4.01 9.14 3.12
C GLU A 303 -3.72 9.62 1.69
N PHE A 304 -4.72 9.64 0.84
CA PHE A 304 -4.64 10.09 -0.55
C PHE A 304 -4.47 11.62 -0.64
N ALA A 305 -5.23 12.36 0.14
CA ALA A 305 -5.09 13.81 0.27
C ALA A 305 -3.75 14.21 0.88
N LEU A 306 -3.27 13.45 1.89
CA LEU A 306 -1.94 13.64 2.47
C LEU A 306 -0.84 13.38 1.43
N HIS A 307 -0.97 12.31 0.63
CA HIS A 307 -0.01 12.00 -0.42
C HIS A 307 0.00 13.07 -1.51
N ALA A 308 -1.17 13.49 -1.98
CA ALA A 308 -1.29 14.57 -2.98
C ALA A 308 -0.64 15.87 -2.49
N ARG A 309 -0.86 16.27 -1.23
CA ARG A 309 -0.19 17.43 -0.64
C ARG A 309 1.32 17.25 -0.56
N ALA A 310 1.80 16.08 -0.16
CA ALA A 310 3.22 15.79 -0.10
C ALA A 310 3.87 15.83 -1.50
N ILE A 311 3.22 15.25 -2.54
CA ILE A 311 3.67 15.32 -3.94
C ILE A 311 3.81 16.77 -4.39
N LEU A 312 2.82 17.60 -4.13
CA LEU A 312 2.79 18.99 -4.58
C LEU A 312 3.63 19.93 -3.71
N GLY A 313 4.19 19.44 -2.59
CA GLY A 313 4.91 20.29 -1.63
C GLY A 313 4.00 21.25 -0.90
N LEU A 314 2.73 20.91 -0.71
CA LEU A 314 1.76 21.70 0.03
C LEU A 314 1.86 21.42 1.54
N PRO A 315 1.49 22.38 2.41
CA PRO A 315 1.58 22.20 3.85
C PRO A 315 0.55 21.20 4.38
N ILE A 316 0.96 20.50 5.44
CA ILE A 316 0.10 19.62 6.24
C ILE A 316 0.18 20.12 7.70
N PRO A 317 -0.61 21.13 8.07
CA PRO A 317 -0.51 21.74 9.40
C PRO A 317 -1.01 20.86 10.52
N ALA A 318 -1.97 19.99 10.25
CA ALA A 318 -2.52 19.01 11.18
C ALA A 318 -3.18 17.87 10.43
N ILE A 319 -3.26 16.73 11.07
CA ILE A 319 -4.06 15.56 10.66
C ILE A 319 -5.07 15.32 11.78
N ARG A 320 -6.35 15.45 11.48
CA ARG A 320 -7.43 15.34 12.49
C ARG A 320 -8.34 14.19 12.14
N ARG A 321 -8.70 13.41 13.15
CA ARG A 321 -9.66 12.33 13.01
C ARG A 321 -11.09 12.85 13.23
N HIS A 322 -12.03 12.27 12.48
CA HIS A 322 -13.47 12.45 12.64
C HIS A 322 -14.06 11.32 13.48
N GLY A 323 -15.07 11.64 14.29
CA GLY A 323 -15.78 10.68 15.10
C GLY A 323 -14.90 9.98 16.16
N GLU A 324 -15.45 8.96 16.81
CA GLU A 324 -14.76 8.21 17.85
C GLU A 324 -13.94 7.05 17.24
N CYS A 325 -14.55 6.27 16.36
CA CYS A 325 -13.94 5.15 15.67
C CYS A 325 -14.41 5.07 14.21
N ALA A 326 -13.57 4.50 13.37
CA ALA A 326 -13.90 4.17 11.98
C ALA A 326 -13.41 2.77 11.63
N ALA A 327 -14.04 2.14 10.65
CA ALA A 327 -13.59 0.87 10.11
C ALA A 327 -13.81 0.78 8.60
N SER A 328 -13.04 -0.07 7.96
CA SER A 328 -13.19 -0.46 6.57
C SER A 328 -13.27 -1.97 6.43
N CYS A 329 -13.98 -2.43 5.41
CA CYS A 329 -14.10 -3.85 5.08
C CYS A 329 -13.94 -4.03 3.57
N ALA A 330 -13.00 -4.87 3.16
CA ALA A 330 -12.72 -5.15 1.75
C ALA A 330 -13.86 -5.94 1.11
N ILE A 331 -14.35 -5.47 -0.03
CA ILE A 331 -15.35 -6.16 -0.84
C ILE A 331 -14.60 -7.09 -1.80
N LEU A 332 -14.55 -8.37 -1.44
CA LEU A 332 -13.86 -9.41 -2.18
C LEU A 332 -14.85 -10.20 -2.99
N VAL A 333 -14.72 -10.11 -4.30
CA VAL A 333 -15.53 -10.87 -5.26
C VAL A 333 -14.70 -12.02 -5.80
N GLU A 334 -15.31 -13.21 -5.90
CA GLU A 334 -14.68 -14.41 -6.44
C GLU A 334 -15.43 -14.85 -7.71
N GLY A 335 -14.69 -15.25 -8.73
CA GLY A 335 -15.24 -15.73 -10.00
C GLY A 335 -14.39 -15.38 -11.20
N GLU A 336 -14.93 -15.62 -12.38
CA GLU A 336 -14.35 -15.31 -13.69
C GLU A 336 -15.38 -14.51 -14.49
N SER A 337 -15.20 -13.18 -14.60
CA SER A 337 -16.13 -12.30 -15.32
C SER A 337 -15.48 -10.96 -15.70
N ASP A 338 -15.81 -10.47 -16.87
CA ASP A 338 -15.55 -9.12 -17.34
C ASP A 338 -16.82 -8.22 -17.31
N ARG A 339 -17.91 -8.71 -16.71
CA ARG A 339 -19.23 -8.05 -16.66
C ARG A 339 -19.77 -7.91 -15.24
N VAL A 340 -18.89 -7.60 -14.29
CA VAL A 340 -19.28 -7.46 -12.88
C VAL A 340 -20.29 -6.32 -12.72
N ARG A 341 -21.42 -6.60 -12.09
CA ARG A 341 -22.46 -5.63 -11.74
C ARG A 341 -22.76 -5.68 -10.26
N TYR A 342 -23.20 -4.56 -9.73
CA TYR A 342 -23.59 -4.40 -8.33
C TYR A 342 -25.06 -3.98 -8.28
N GLU A 343 -25.93 -4.87 -7.83
CA GLU A 343 -27.35 -4.61 -7.64
C GLU A 343 -27.62 -4.27 -6.16
N ASN A 344 -28.74 -3.58 -5.88
CA ASN A 344 -29.15 -3.19 -4.52
C ASN A 344 -28.10 -2.37 -3.75
N VAL A 345 -27.34 -1.53 -4.40
CA VAL A 345 -26.33 -0.66 -3.74
C VAL A 345 -26.99 0.30 -2.77
N GLU A 346 -28.24 0.68 -3.01
CA GLU A 346 -29.06 1.49 -2.12
C GLU A 346 -29.24 0.84 -0.74
N ALA A 347 -29.37 -0.47 -0.66
CA ALA A 347 -29.47 -1.19 0.63
C ALA A 347 -28.17 -1.08 1.44
N ALA A 348 -27.02 -1.08 0.78
CA ALA A 348 -25.72 -0.90 1.41
C ALA A 348 -25.53 0.54 1.95
N LEU A 349 -26.12 1.53 1.27
CA LEU A 349 -25.99 2.95 1.61
C LEU A 349 -27.16 3.50 2.45
N ALA A 350 -28.12 2.65 2.82
CA ALA A 350 -29.22 3.03 3.70
C ALA A 350 -28.82 3.20 5.19
N MET A 351 -27.64 2.76 5.56
CA MET A 351 -27.10 2.92 6.92
C MET A 351 -26.42 4.28 7.07
N GLU A 352 -26.77 5.01 8.14
CA GLU A 352 -26.10 6.28 8.48
C GLU A 352 -24.62 6.07 8.78
N ASP A 353 -23.82 7.11 8.57
CA ASP A 353 -22.38 7.14 8.85
C ASP A 353 -21.58 6.06 8.11
N THR A 354 -22.03 5.67 6.93
CA THR A 354 -21.36 4.71 6.08
C THR A 354 -21.01 5.29 4.72
N ALA A 355 -20.00 4.71 4.06
CA ALA A 355 -19.62 5.05 2.71
C ALA A 355 -19.15 3.80 1.94
N LEU A 356 -19.14 3.91 0.63
CA LEU A 356 -18.77 2.84 -0.28
C LEU A 356 -17.82 3.37 -1.35
N ARG A 357 -16.80 2.60 -1.70
CA ARG A 357 -16.00 2.80 -2.92
C ARG A 357 -16.04 1.52 -3.73
N LEU A 358 -16.56 1.60 -4.94
CA LEU A 358 -16.43 0.57 -5.97
C LEU A 358 -15.27 0.97 -6.87
N PHE A 359 -14.26 0.11 -6.98
CA PHE A 359 -12.98 0.49 -7.59
C PHE A 359 -13.03 0.61 -9.11
N GLY A 360 -14.03 -0.05 -9.75
CA GLY A 360 -14.17 -0.04 -11.20
C GLY A 360 -13.13 -0.91 -11.91
N LYS A 361 -12.61 -1.96 -11.25
CA LYS A 361 -11.74 -2.94 -11.92
C LYS A 361 -12.50 -3.62 -13.06
N PRO A 362 -11.91 -3.75 -14.27
CA PRO A 362 -12.63 -4.18 -15.46
C PRO A 362 -13.08 -5.64 -15.43
N GLU A 363 -12.44 -6.46 -14.60
CA GLU A 363 -12.72 -7.90 -14.54
C GLU A 363 -12.49 -8.47 -13.14
N VAL A 364 -13.05 -9.64 -12.89
CA VAL A 364 -12.69 -10.55 -11.79
C VAL A 364 -12.09 -11.81 -12.38
N ARG A 365 -10.93 -12.22 -11.88
CA ARG A 365 -10.30 -13.51 -12.15
C ARG A 365 -9.82 -14.08 -10.83
N GLY A 366 -10.39 -15.22 -10.43
CA GLY A 366 -10.21 -15.78 -9.10
C GLY A 366 -10.82 -14.88 -8.04
N LYS A 367 -10.08 -14.56 -6.98
CA LYS A 367 -10.50 -13.69 -5.89
C LYS A 367 -9.88 -12.31 -6.03
N ARG A 368 -10.71 -11.28 -6.12
CA ARG A 368 -10.26 -9.91 -6.36
C ARG A 368 -11.01 -8.90 -5.47
N ARG A 369 -10.27 -7.97 -4.88
CA ARG A 369 -10.87 -6.83 -4.14
C ARG A 369 -11.44 -5.83 -5.12
N MET A 370 -12.77 -5.67 -5.12
CA MET A 370 -13.51 -4.86 -6.08
C MET A 370 -14.02 -3.55 -5.48
N GLY A 371 -13.93 -3.41 -4.16
CA GLY A 371 -14.37 -2.22 -3.46
C GLY A 371 -13.99 -2.25 -1.99
N VAL A 372 -14.40 -1.22 -1.27
CA VAL A 372 -14.29 -1.10 0.18
C VAL A 372 -15.55 -0.47 0.75
N ALA A 373 -16.07 -1.09 1.79
CA ALA A 373 -17.11 -0.55 2.65
C ALA A 373 -16.48 0.17 3.83
N LEU A 374 -17.02 1.32 4.21
CA LEU A 374 -16.47 2.21 5.23
C LEU A 374 -17.57 2.60 6.21
N ALA A 375 -17.24 2.74 7.48
CA ALA A 375 -18.20 3.20 8.49
C ALA A 375 -17.53 3.95 9.64
N LEU A 376 -18.23 4.95 10.17
CA LEU A 376 -17.99 5.51 11.49
C LEU A 376 -18.81 4.74 12.54
N GLY A 377 -18.38 4.74 13.78
CA GLY A 377 -19.07 4.10 14.89
C GLY A 377 -18.74 4.71 16.24
N LYS A 378 -19.61 4.46 17.23
CA LYS A 378 -19.46 4.93 18.61
C LYS A 378 -18.29 4.27 19.35
N ASN A 379 -17.86 3.14 18.86
CA ASN A 379 -16.71 2.39 19.33
C ASN A 379 -16.21 1.49 18.21
N LEU A 380 -15.07 0.85 18.40
CA LEU A 380 -14.43 0.02 17.41
C LEU A 380 -15.33 -1.14 16.93
N GLN A 381 -16.01 -1.82 17.83
CA GLN A 381 -16.88 -2.96 17.48
C GLN A 381 -18.07 -2.49 16.64
N ASP A 382 -18.67 -1.35 16.96
CA ASP A 382 -19.78 -0.77 16.21
C ASP A 382 -19.34 -0.39 14.79
N ALA A 383 -18.21 0.33 14.64
CA ALA A 383 -17.66 0.69 13.33
C ALA A 383 -17.38 -0.54 12.45
N ARG A 384 -16.73 -1.57 13.01
CA ARG A 384 -16.43 -2.82 12.28
C ARG A 384 -17.69 -3.57 11.88
N THR A 385 -18.70 -3.62 12.78
CA THR A 385 -19.98 -4.28 12.49
C THR A 385 -20.71 -3.59 11.36
N ARG A 386 -20.75 -2.25 11.35
CA ARG A 386 -21.37 -1.45 10.29
C ARG A 386 -20.66 -1.62 8.95
N ALA A 387 -19.33 -1.51 8.94
CA ALA A 387 -18.54 -1.69 7.71
C ALA A 387 -18.76 -3.10 7.11
N LYS A 388 -18.80 -4.14 7.95
CA LYS A 388 -19.14 -5.51 7.51
C LYS A 388 -20.56 -5.63 6.96
N ALA A 389 -21.53 -4.99 7.58
CA ALA A 389 -22.91 -5.02 7.11
C ALA A 389 -23.05 -4.38 5.73
N VAL A 390 -22.40 -3.23 5.49
CA VAL A 390 -22.32 -2.60 4.15
C VAL A 390 -21.64 -3.54 3.15
N CYS A 391 -20.50 -4.12 3.51
CA CYS A 391 -19.77 -5.07 2.66
C CYS A 391 -20.65 -6.26 2.25
N GLN A 392 -21.35 -6.88 3.20
CA GLN A 392 -22.26 -8.00 2.95
C GLN A 392 -23.42 -7.61 2.06
N ALA A 393 -24.05 -6.45 2.30
CA ALA A 393 -25.13 -5.95 1.46
C ALA A 393 -24.70 -5.80 0.01
N VAL A 394 -23.49 -5.26 -0.24
CA VAL A 394 -22.93 -5.16 -1.60
C VAL A 394 -22.68 -6.55 -2.18
N LEU A 395 -22.05 -7.46 -1.42
CA LEU A 395 -21.73 -8.81 -1.91
C LEU A 395 -22.97 -9.62 -2.30
N HIS A 396 -24.10 -9.46 -1.59
CA HIS A 396 -25.36 -10.08 -1.98
C HIS A 396 -25.89 -9.59 -3.33
N GLY A 397 -25.57 -8.36 -3.71
CA GLY A 397 -25.96 -7.74 -4.97
C GLY A 397 -24.94 -7.92 -6.12
N VAL A 398 -23.80 -8.59 -5.89
CA VAL A 398 -22.82 -8.81 -6.96
C VAL A 398 -23.33 -9.84 -7.96
N ARG A 399 -23.21 -9.52 -9.24
CA ARG A 399 -23.46 -10.44 -10.36
C ARG A 399 -22.22 -10.52 -11.23
N THR A 400 -21.81 -11.74 -11.51
CA THR A 400 -20.64 -12.06 -12.33
C THR A 400 -21.00 -12.84 -13.61
N ASP A 401 -22.29 -13.10 -13.79
CA ASP A 401 -22.85 -13.80 -14.94
C ASP A 401 -23.09 -12.85 -16.14
N ALA A 402 -23.16 -13.44 -17.32
CA ALA A 402 -23.22 -12.79 -18.62
C ALA A 402 -24.51 -11.95 -18.85
#